data_09a1d292dcdf0826e7c3869bf949439a
#
_entry.id   09a1d292dcdf0826e7c3869bf949439a
#
_cell.length_a   1.000
_cell.length_b   1.000
_cell.length_c   1.000
_cell.angle_alpha   90.00
_cell.angle_beta   90.00
_cell.angle_gamma   90.00
#
_symmetry.space_group_name_H-M   'P 1'
#
loop_
_entity.id
_entity.type
_entity.pdbx_description
1 polymer ?
#
loop_
_entity_poly.entity_id
_entity_poly.type
_entity_poly.pdbx_seq_one_letter_code
_entity_poly.pdbx_strand_id
1 'polypeptide(L)'
;MRTDGKENLITAIEIAAAKNPDDTAIVPEVCIFFENHLMRGNRTTKINAENFNAFRSFNYPPLARVGIHIKYEPHLIRKPDPTKPLKPHYLFDTNVVILTLFPGIQESIVTSLLHVPGLKAVVMKTFGSGNAPQKEWFIRQLKEATDRGIIIVNIT
;
A
#
# COMPACT_ATOMS: atom_id res chain seq x y z
N MET A 1 -4.74 -4.31 33.18
CA MET A 1 -5.05 -4.33 31.76
C MET A 1 -3.78 -4.76 31.03
N ARG A 2 -3.83 -5.78 30.19
CA ARG A 2 -2.68 -6.20 29.39
C ARG A 2 -2.47 -5.20 28.25
N THR A 3 -1.24 -4.80 28.00
CA THR A 3 -0.88 -3.92 26.90
C THR A 3 0.48 -4.32 26.32
N ASP A 4 0.61 -4.30 25.02
CA ASP A 4 1.83 -4.49 24.25
C ASP A 4 2.45 -3.14 23.83
N GLY A 5 1.78 -2.04 24.11
CA GLY A 5 2.17 -0.71 23.65
C GLY A 5 3.56 -0.27 24.08
N LYS A 6 3.97 -0.58 25.32
CA LYS A 6 5.29 -0.23 25.83
C LYS A 6 6.40 -0.96 25.09
N GLU A 7 6.24 -2.25 24.92
CA GLU A 7 7.21 -3.13 24.21
C GLU A 7 7.35 -2.69 22.74
N ASN A 8 6.21 -2.51 22.07
CA ASN A 8 6.20 -2.03 20.69
C ASN A 8 6.87 -0.67 20.52
N LEU A 9 6.63 0.28 21.47
CA LEU A 9 7.24 1.62 21.41
C LEU A 9 8.75 1.57 21.61
N ILE A 10 9.23 0.86 22.64
CA ILE A 10 10.67 0.78 22.95
C ILE A 10 11.41 0.15 21.77
N THR A 11 10.93 -0.98 21.27
CA THR A 11 11.54 -1.67 20.14
C THR A 11 11.49 -0.85 18.84
N ALA A 12 10.41 -0.11 18.61
CA ALA A 12 10.32 0.78 17.46
C ALA A 12 11.38 1.90 17.51
N ILE A 13 11.64 2.46 18.69
CA ILE A 13 12.69 3.48 18.91
C ILE A 13 14.08 2.85 18.69
N GLU A 14 14.32 1.67 19.24
CA GLU A 14 15.57 0.94 19.05
C GLU A 14 15.87 0.69 17.57
N ILE A 15 14.89 0.21 16.82
CA ILE A 15 15.02 -0.02 15.37
C ILE A 15 15.24 1.31 14.62
N ALA A 16 14.53 2.36 14.98
CA ALA A 16 14.67 3.66 14.32
C ALA A 16 16.05 4.29 14.58
N ALA A 17 16.66 4.02 15.73
CA ALA A 17 17.98 4.52 16.10
C ALA A 17 19.12 3.66 15.57
N ALA A 18 18.83 2.44 15.08
CA ALA A 18 19.85 1.48 14.66
C ALA A 18 20.56 1.93 13.38
N LYS A 19 21.90 1.86 13.39
CA LYS A 19 22.75 2.33 12.32
C LYS A 19 23.70 1.25 11.81
N ASN A 20 24.09 1.39 10.57
CA ASN A 20 25.20 0.66 9.97
C ASN A 20 26.55 1.21 10.47
N PRO A 21 27.68 0.51 10.24
CA PRO A 21 29.02 1.01 10.61
C PRO A 21 29.41 2.36 9.96
N ASP A 22 28.78 2.71 8.84
CA ASP A 22 28.97 3.98 8.12
C ASP A 22 28.05 5.11 8.61
N ASP A 23 27.40 4.94 9.77
CA ASP A 23 26.44 5.87 10.39
C ASP A 23 25.11 6.05 9.64
N THR A 24 24.87 5.29 8.58
CA THR A 24 23.58 5.30 7.88
C THR A 24 22.52 4.48 8.63
N ALA A 25 21.24 4.84 8.52
CA ALA A 25 20.17 4.06 9.11
C ALA A 25 20.10 2.64 8.53
N ILE A 26 19.91 1.63 9.37
CA ILE A 26 19.69 0.25 8.89
C ILE A 26 18.38 0.17 8.10
N VAL A 27 17.33 0.82 8.58
CA VAL A 27 16.02 0.85 7.92
C VAL A 27 15.61 2.29 7.59
N PRO A 28 16.01 2.84 6.44
CA PRO A 28 15.68 4.20 6.02
C PRO A 28 14.28 4.25 5.36
N GLU A 29 13.28 3.68 5.99
CA GLU A 29 11.92 3.59 5.46
C GLU A 29 10.89 3.96 6.55
N VAL A 30 9.70 4.37 6.12
CA VAL A 30 8.54 4.50 7.01
C VAL A 30 7.94 3.11 7.23
N CYS A 31 7.96 2.67 8.48
CA CYS A 31 7.56 1.32 8.86
C CYS A 31 6.52 1.32 9.99
N ILE A 32 5.83 0.21 10.14
CA ILE A 32 5.04 -0.13 11.32
C ILE A 32 5.75 -1.30 12.01
N PHE A 33 6.11 -1.08 13.27
CA PHE A 33 6.54 -2.16 14.15
C PHE A 33 5.39 -2.60 15.03
N PHE A 34 5.06 -3.87 14.98
CA PHE A 34 4.00 -4.44 15.79
C PHE A 34 4.18 -5.96 15.95
N GLU A 35 3.94 -6.46 17.17
CA GLU A 35 4.00 -7.91 17.47
C GLU A 35 5.26 -8.57 16.88
N ASN A 36 6.42 -8.08 17.27
CA ASN A 36 7.74 -8.61 16.86
C ASN A 36 8.04 -8.54 15.35
N HIS A 37 7.27 -7.81 14.56
CA HIS A 37 7.48 -7.66 13.13
C HIS A 37 7.63 -6.19 12.73
N LEU A 38 8.70 -5.90 11.99
CA LEU A 38 8.86 -4.63 11.31
C LEU A 38 8.31 -4.75 9.90
N MET A 39 7.26 -4.02 9.61
CA MET A 39 6.55 -4.08 8.33
C MET A 39 6.66 -2.76 7.59
N ARG A 40 6.81 -2.80 6.25
CA ARG A 40 6.83 -1.59 5.42
C ARG A 40 5.48 -0.88 5.51
N GLY A 41 5.47 0.42 5.85
CA GLY A 41 4.24 1.16 6.17
C GLY A 41 3.20 1.14 5.06
N ASN A 42 3.60 1.35 3.80
CA ASN A 42 2.68 1.34 2.64
C ASN A 42 2.29 -0.08 2.15
N ARG A 43 2.74 -1.13 2.84
CA ARG A 43 2.38 -2.53 2.57
C ARG A 43 1.62 -3.18 3.72
N THR A 44 1.31 -2.40 4.75
CA THR A 44 0.74 -2.88 6.00
C THR A 44 -0.67 -2.34 6.17
N THR A 45 -1.57 -3.18 6.62
CA THR A 45 -2.95 -2.80 6.96
C THR A 45 -3.33 -3.29 8.35
N LYS A 46 -4.23 -2.56 9.00
CA LYS A 46 -4.83 -3.00 10.25
C LYS A 46 -5.93 -4.00 9.94
N ILE A 47 -5.82 -5.20 10.50
CA ILE A 47 -6.75 -6.31 10.26
C ILE A 47 -7.64 -6.60 11.48
N ASN A 48 -7.23 -6.14 12.65
CA ASN A 48 -7.95 -6.43 13.90
C ASN A 48 -7.88 -5.22 14.84
N ALA A 49 -8.94 -4.94 15.55
CA ALA A 49 -9.01 -3.88 16.55
C ALA A 49 -8.98 -4.41 18.00
N GLU A 50 -9.22 -5.70 18.23
CA GLU A 50 -9.39 -6.29 19.55
C GLU A 50 -8.23 -7.20 19.97
N ASN A 51 -7.50 -7.78 19.01
CA ASN A 51 -6.41 -8.70 19.30
C ASN A 51 -5.03 -8.04 19.11
N PHE A 52 -4.02 -8.62 19.74
CA PHE A 52 -2.63 -8.12 19.64
C PHE A 52 -2.05 -8.26 18.22
N ASN A 53 -2.53 -9.18 17.39
CA ASN A 53 -2.14 -9.30 15.98
C ASN A 53 -2.88 -8.30 15.07
N ALA A 54 -2.81 -7.03 15.42
CA ALA A 54 -3.64 -5.99 14.81
C ALA A 54 -3.21 -5.55 13.40
N PHE A 55 -1.94 -5.74 13.03
CA PHE A 55 -1.38 -5.31 11.74
C PHE A 55 -0.80 -6.48 10.95
N ARG A 56 -0.94 -6.41 9.63
CA ARG A 56 -0.38 -7.41 8.71
C ARG A 56 0.03 -6.82 7.38
N SER A 57 1.12 -7.34 6.84
CA SER A 57 1.57 -7.12 5.48
C SER A 57 1.33 -8.39 4.66
N PHE A 58 0.34 -8.36 3.75
CA PHE A 58 -0.06 -9.55 2.99
C PHE A 58 0.86 -9.84 1.80
N ASN A 59 1.34 -8.79 1.16
CA ASN A 59 2.03 -8.88 -0.12
C ASN A 59 3.52 -8.54 -0.03
N TYR A 60 4.04 -8.39 1.19
CA TYR A 60 5.45 -8.10 1.41
C TYR A 60 5.92 -8.70 2.73
N PRO A 61 7.05 -9.41 2.75
CA PRO A 61 7.57 -9.99 4.00
C PRO A 61 8.02 -8.90 4.98
N PRO A 62 8.08 -9.19 6.28
CA PRO A 62 8.62 -8.27 7.28
C PRO A 62 10.09 -7.92 6.98
N LEU A 63 10.44 -6.65 7.19
CA LEU A 63 11.82 -6.13 7.03
C LEU A 63 12.74 -6.54 8.18
N ALA A 64 12.16 -6.81 9.34
CA ALA A 64 12.86 -7.38 10.48
C ALA A 64 11.91 -8.19 11.36
N ARG A 65 12.47 -9.11 12.11
CA ARG A 65 11.81 -9.89 13.16
C ARG A 65 12.56 -9.70 14.46
N VAL A 66 11.82 -9.52 15.54
CA VAL A 66 12.37 -9.32 16.87
C VAL A 66 12.11 -10.56 17.72
N GLY A 67 13.18 -11.10 18.26
CA GLY A 67 13.20 -12.13 19.29
C GLY A 67 14.11 -11.66 20.41
N ILE A 68 15.04 -12.50 20.84
CA ILE A 68 16.15 -12.09 21.75
C ILE A 68 17.03 -11.05 21.05
N HIS A 69 17.16 -11.15 19.74
CA HIS A 69 17.89 -10.21 18.88
C HIS A 69 17.00 -9.72 17.75
N ILE A 70 17.26 -8.53 17.25
CA ILE A 70 16.60 -7.99 16.05
C ILE A 70 17.29 -8.57 14.83
N LYS A 71 16.57 -9.36 14.05
CA LYS A 71 17.03 -9.91 12.78
C LYS A 71 16.47 -9.11 11.63
N TYR A 72 17.33 -8.33 10.98
CA TYR A 72 16.99 -7.59 9.77
C TYR A 72 17.09 -8.48 8.53
N GLU A 73 16.29 -8.12 7.49
CA GLU A 73 16.31 -8.74 6.16
C GLU A 73 16.83 -7.72 5.12
N PRO A 74 18.16 -7.55 4.97
CA PRO A 74 18.76 -6.44 4.21
C PRO A 74 18.34 -6.42 2.73
N HIS A 75 18.04 -7.59 2.15
CA HIS A 75 17.59 -7.72 0.77
C HIS A 75 16.18 -7.19 0.52
N LEU A 76 15.36 -7.06 1.59
CA LEU A 76 14.01 -6.51 1.53
C LEU A 76 13.98 -5.01 1.83
N ILE A 77 15.00 -4.49 2.52
CA ILE A 77 15.08 -3.09 2.93
C ILE A 77 15.50 -2.23 1.73
N ARG A 78 14.75 -1.15 1.50
CA ARG A 78 15.05 -0.21 0.42
C ARG A 78 16.32 0.58 0.72
N LYS A 79 17.27 0.55 -0.21
CA LYS A 79 18.45 1.41 -0.12
C LYS A 79 18.09 2.81 -0.61
N PRO A 80 18.35 3.87 0.17
CA PRO A 80 18.15 5.23 -0.28
C PRO A 80 19.17 5.57 -1.37
N ASP A 81 18.78 6.45 -2.27
CA ASP A 81 19.69 7.05 -3.23
C ASP A 81 20.19 8.38 -2.63
N PRO A 82 21.45 8.45 -2.18
CA PRO A 82 21.95 9.66 -1.51
C PRO A 82 22.06 10.87 -2.46
N THR A 83 21.98 10.65 -3.77
CA THR A 83 22.02 11.73 -4.76
C THR A 83 20.67 12.39 -4.95
N LYS A 84 19.58 11.77 -4.48
CA LYS A 84 18.22 12.30 -4.62
C LYS A 84 17.81 13.06 -3.37
N PRO A 85 17.50 14.36 -3.49
CA PRO A 85 16.94 15.12 -2.38
C PRO A 85 15.57 14.57 -1.98
N LEU A 86 15.22 14.72 -0.71
CA LEU A 86 13.87 14.44 -0.24
C LEU A 86 12.89 15.35 -0.99
N LYS A 87 11.95 14.74 -1.71
CA LYS A 87 10.88 15.45 -2.42
C LYS A 87 9.52 15.11 -1.76
N PRO A 88 9.06 15.93 -0.83
CA PRO A 88 7.77 15.70 -0.20
C PRO A 88 6.63 16.06 -1.16
N HIS A 89 5.55 15.28 -1.13
CA HIS A 89 4.32 15.51 -1.87
C HIS A 89 3.21 15.83 -0.89
N TYR A 90 2.79 17.10 -0.84
CA TYR A 90 1.77 17.57 0.11
C TYR A 90 0.36 17.61 -0.48
N LEU A 91 0.26 17.53 -1.79
CA LEU A 91 -1.02 17.59 -2.49
C LEU A 91 -1.31 16.26 -3.18
N PHE A 92 -2.52 15.79 -2.97
CA PHE A 92 -3.05 14.64 -3.70
C PHE A 92 -4.19 15.12 -4.60
N ASP A 93 -4.25 14.61 -5.81
CA ASP A 93 -5.40 14.82 -6.67
C ASP A 93 -6.54 13.92 -6.19
N THR A 94 -7.66 14.52 -5.84
CA THR A 94 -8.85 13.81 -5.34
C THR A 94 -9.83 13.42 -6.44
N ASN A 95 -9.57 13.79 -7.70
CA ASN A 95 -10.40 13.43 -8.86
C ASN A 95 -10.17 11.97 -9.27
N VAL A 96 -10.34 11.08 -8.32
CA VAL A 96 -10.12 9.63 -8.46
C VAL A 96 -11.37 8.89 -7.99
N VAL A 97 -11.79 7.88 -8.74
CA VAL A 97 -12.88 6.98 -8.32
C VAL A 97 -12.38 5.56 -8.16
N ILE A 98 -13.05 4.79 -7.32
CA ILE A 98 -12.83 3.34 -7.19
C ILE A 98 -13.97 2.63 -7.92
N LEU A 99 -13.63 1.87 -8.95
CA LEU A 99 -14.53 1.00 -9.67
C LEU A 99 -14.33 -0.44 -9.20
N THR A 100 -15.20 -0.91 -8.33
CA THR A 100 -15.18 -2.32 -7.91
C THR A 100 -16.04 -3.15 -8.86
N LEU A 101 -15.42 -4.13 -9.52
CA LEU A 101 -16.12 -5.05 -10.41
C LEU A 101 -16.82 -6.15 -9.60
N PHE A 102 -18.04 -6.45 -9.99
CA PHE A 102 -18.84 -7.56 -9.44
C PHE A 102 -19.63 -8.24 -10.55
N PRO A 103 -20.01 -9.52 -10.40
CA PRO A 103 -20.84 -10.22 -11.37
C PRO A 103 -22.18 -9.51 -11.58
N GLY A 104 -22.51 -9.18 -12.82
CA GLY A 104 -23.75 -8.50 -13.16
C GLY A 104 -23.66 -6.95 -13.16
N ILE A 105 -22.47 -6.37 -12.99
CA ILE A 105 -22.28 -4.92 -13.15
C ILE A 105 -22.79 -4.48 -14.53
N GLN A 106 -23.57 -3.39 -14.53
CA GLN A 106 -24.21 -2.87 -15.73
C GLN A 106 -23.34 -1.81 -16.43
N GLU A 107 -23.50 -1.72 -17.75
CA GLU A 107 -22.81 -0.73 -18.57
C GLU A 107 -23.11 0.71 -18.09
N SER A 108 -24.36 1.00 -17.75
CA SER A 108 -24.78 2.34 -17.28
C SER A 108 -24.01 2.81 -16.05
N ILE A 109 -23.72 1.91 -15.10
CA ILE A 109 -22.95 2.22 -13.89
C ILE A 109 -21.52 2.58 -14.26
N VAL A 110 -20.88 1.73 -15.07
CA VAL A 110 -19.49 1.94 -15.50
C VAL A 110 -19.37 3.24 -16.30
N THR A 111 -20.28 3.46 -17.24
CA THR A 111 -20.34 4.69 -18.04
C THR A 111 -20.47 5.92 -17.15
N SER A 112 -21.41 5.91 -16.19
CA SER A 112 -21.61 7.05 -15.29
C SER A 112 -20.36 7.36 -14.47
N LEU A 113 -19.68 6.35 -13.94
CA LEU A 113 -18.45 6.53 -13.17
C LEU A 113 -17.30 7.06 -14.03
N LEU A 114 -17.14 6.55 -15.25
CA LEU A 114 -16.07 6.97 -16.16
C LEU A 114 -16.30 8.36 -16.77
N HIS A 115 -17.53 8.90 -16.68
CA HIS A 115 -17.89 10.22 -17.18
C HIS A 115 -18.08 11.27 -16.08
N VAL A 116 -17.64 10.99 -14.86
CA VAL A 116 -17.65 12.02 -13.80
C VAL A 116 -16.82 13.23 -14.25
N PRO A 117 -17.39 14.44 -14.19
CA PRO A 117 -16.68 15.65 -14.60
C PRO A 117 -15.37 15.83 -13.82
N GLY A 118 -14.29 16.12 -14.55
CA GLY A 118 -12.97 16.32 -13.95
C GLY A 118 -12.25 15.05 -13.50
N LEU A 119 -12.79 13.85 -13.75
CA LEU A 119 -12.15 12.59 -13.41
C LEU A 119 -10.78 12.47 -14.07
N LYS A 120 -9.76 12.12 -13.28
CA LYS A 120 -8.37 11.94 -13.74
C LYS A 120 -7.86 10.52 -13.61
N ALA A 121 -8.35 9.76 -12.64
CA ALA A 121 -7.93 8.38 -12.49
C ALA A 121 -9.04 7.48 -11.94
N VAL A 122 -8.92 6.20 -12.26
CA VAL A 122 -9.78 5.12 -11.77
C VAL A 122 -8.91 4.04 -11.15
N VAL A 123 -9.19 3.69 -9.91
CA VAL A 123 -8.65 2.48 -9.28
C VAL A 123 -9.67 1.37 -9.51
N MET A 124 -9.38 0.49 -10.46
CA MET A 124 -10.26 -0.61 -10.83
C MET A 124 -9.91 -1.86 -10.02
N LYS A 125 -10.82 -2.25 -9.14
CA LYS A 125 -10.71 -3.51 -8.39
C LYS A 125 -11.35 -4.62 -9.22
N THR A 126 -10.49 -5.49 -9.75
CA THR A 126 -10.90 -6.64 -10.57
C THR A 126 -11.28 -7.84 -9.70
N PHE A 127 -11.70 -8.94 -10.32
CA PHE A 127 -11.97 -10.19 -9.62
C PHE A 127 -10.68 -10.76 -9.04
N GLY A 128 -10.80 -11.67 -8.06
CA GLY A 128 -9.69 -12.12 -7.23
C GLY A 128 -8.43 -12.63 -7.95
N SER A 129 -8.55 -13.08 -9.20
CA SER A 129 -7.41 -13.49 -10.04
C SER A 129 -6.95 -12.42 -11.05
N GLY A 130 -7.43 -11.18 -10.91
CA GLY A 130 -7.06 -10.08 -11.81
C GLY A 130 -7.85 -10.03 -13.12
N ASN A 131 -8.88 -10.84 -13.28
CA ASN A 131 -9.75 -10.84 -14.45
C ASN A 131 -10.92 -9.86 -14.33
N ALA A 132 -11.50 -9.52 -15.47
CA ALA A 132 -12.60 -8.56 -15.60
C ALA A 132 -13.63 -9.08 -16.62
N PRO A 133 -14.84 -8.46 -16.72
CA PRO A 133 -15.81 -8.84 -17.74
C PRO A 133 -15.23 -8.73 -19.15
N GLN A 134 -15.37 -9.81 -19.94
CA GLN A 134 -14.92 -9.85 -21.33
C GLN A 134 -16.02 -9.35 -22.30
N LYS A 135 -16.76 -8.34 -21.90
CA LYS A 135 -17.83 -7.75 -22.73
C LYS A 135 -17.29 -6.61 -23.57
N GLU A 136 -17.66 -6.56 -24.84
CA GLU A 136 -17.20 -5.53 -25.77
C GLU A 136 -17.46 -4.11 -25.26
N TRP A 137 -18.66 -3.88 -24.68
CA TRP A 137 -19.00 -2.56 -24.14
C TRP A 137 -18.04 -2.16 -23.00
N PHE A 138 -17.59 -3.12 -22.17
CA PHE A 138 -16.70 -2.83 -21.05
C PHE A 138 -15.32 -2.39 -21.56
N ILE A 139 -14.76 -3.13 -22.50
CA ILE A 139 -13.46 -2.80 -23.11
C ILE A 139 -13.55 -1.46 -23.85
N ARG A 140 -14.63 -1.22 -24.57
CA ARG A 140 -14.87 0.07 -25.23
C ARG A 140 -14.88 1.23 -24.24
N GLN A 141 -15.61 1.13 -23.13
CA GLN A 141 -15.66 2.17 -22.09
C GLN A 141 -14.31 2.46 -21.46
N LEU A 142 -13.49 1.43 -21.19
CA LEU A 142 -12.14 1.61 -20.68
C LEU A 142 -11.25 2.30 -21.72
N LYS A 143 -11.35 1.90 -22.99
CA LYS A 143 -10.60 2.52 -24.08
C LYS A 143 -10.97 4.01 -24.22
N GLU A 144 -12.24 4.33 -24.28
CA GLU A 144 -12.72 5.71 -24.37
C GLU A 144 -12.26 6.57 -23.18
N ALA A 145 -12.22 5.99 -21.97
CA ALA A 145 -11.71 6.68 -20.79
C ALA A 145 -10.20 6.97 -20.92
N THR A 146 -9.40 5.99 -21.34
CA THR A 146 -7.96 6.17 -21.54
C THR A 146 -7.65 7.13 -22.69
N ASP A 147 -8.42 7.10 -23.76
CA ASP A 147 -8.28 8.04 -24.89
C ASP A 147 -8.57 9.50 -24.46
N ARG A 148 -9.41 9.71 -23.44
CA ARG A 148 -9.62 11.01 -22.78
C ARG A 148 -8.52 11.39 -21.77
N GLY A 149 -7.51 10.57 -21.58
CA GLY A 149 -6.39 10.81 -20.65
C GLY A 149 -6.66 10.36 -19.21
N ILE A 150 -7.73 9.60 -18.94
CA ILE A 150 -8.00 9.04 -17.61
C ILE A 150 -7.05 7.87 -17.36
N ILE A 151 -6.34 7.91 -16.24
CA ILE A 151 -5.42 6.84 -15.82
C ILE A 151 -6.23 5.71 -15.18
N ILE A 152 -6.09 4.49 -15.66
CA ILE A 152 -6.73 3.31 -15.07
C ILE A 152 -5.66 2.45 -14.37
N VAL A 153 -5.78 2.31 -13.05
CA VAL A 153 -4.92 1.45 -12.23
C VAL A 153 -5.69 0.19 -11.88
N ASN A 154 -5.22 -0.95 -12.38
CA ASN A 154 -5.82 -2.24 -12.05
C ASN A 154 -5.22 -2.78 -10.75
N ILE A 155 -6.09 -3.20 -9.82
CA ILE A 155 -5.73 -3.88 -8.57
C ILE A 155 -6.60 -5.12 -8.36
N THR A 156 -6.09 -6.08 -7.60
CA THR A 156 -6.79 -7.32 -7.18
C THR A 156 -6.97 -7.35 -5.67
#